data_b89938d83c06b263cf646ce95a043e0d
#
_entry.id   b89938d83c06b263cf646ce95a043e0d
#
_cell.length_a   1.000
_cell.length_b   1.000
_cell.length_c   1.000
_cell.angle_alpha   90.00
_cell.angle_beta   90.00
_cell.angle_gamma   90.00
#
_symmetry.space_group_name_H-M   'P 1'
#
loop_
_entity.id
_entity.type
_entity.pdbx_description
1 polymer ?
#
loop_
_entity_poly.entity_id
_entity_poly.type
_entity_poly.pdbx_seq_one_letter_code
_entity_poly.pdbx_strand_id
1 'polypeptide(L)'
;MEAVVYTSNTGSTEHYAKLLGHELSVSVYSTEEAGNKLPTGTEIIYLGWIMAGKIRGYGLARKKYKICAVCAVGMGQTGTQQKEIREKNSIPEKIPVFTLQGNFNVEKLHGMYKMMMSIMVKTAGKALEKKADRTPEEEDMLDMILHGGERVRIQNLQGVISWYIRCEKLRI
;
A
#
# COMPACT_ATOMS: atom_id res chain seq x y z
N MET A 1 8.64 16.48 -6.55
CA MET A 1 8.75 15.00 -6.69
C MET A 1 8.55 14.62 -8.14
N GLU A 2 9.28 13.60 -8.63
CA GLU A 2 9.41 13.37 -10.06
C GLU A 2 8.57 12.20 -10.56
N ALA A 3 8.31 11.21 -9.69
CA ALA A 3 7.56 10.03 -10.08
C ALA A 3 6.90 9.31 -8.91
N VAL A 4 5.90 8.49 -9.24
CA VAL A 4 5.35 7.42 -8.41
C VAL A 4 5.96 6.09 -8.84
N VAL A 5 6.53 5.33 -7.89
CA VAL A 5 7.09 4.00 -8.16
C VAL A 5 6.37 2.96 -7.31
N TYR A 6 6.00 1.82 -7.89
CA TYR A 6 5.23 0.82 -7.18
C TYR A 6 5.71 -0.61 -7.36
N THR A 7 5.42 -1.44 -6.35
CA THR A 7 5.47 -2.90 -6.42
C THR A 7 4.08 -3.45 -6.14
N SER A 8 3.46 -4.13 -7.09
CA SER A 8 2.13 -4.72 -6.97
C SER A 8 2.17 -6.24 -7.10
N ASN A 9 1.17 -6.93 -6.53
CA ASN A 9 0.98 -8.37 -6.67
C ASN A 9 -0.38 -8.70 -7.29
N THR A 10 -1.47 -8.20 -6.70
CA THR A 10 -2.85 -8.49 -7.14
C THR A 10 -3.53 -7.33 -7.87
N GLY A 11 -2.78 -6.26 -8.14
CA GLY A 11 -3.26 -5.10 -8.89
C GLY A 11 -3.67 -3.89 -8.05
N SER A 12 -4.03 -4.04 -6.76
CA SER A 12 -4.48 -2.91 -5.94
C SER A 12 -3.45 -1.79 -5.81
N THR A 13 -2.18 -2.15 -5.59
CA THR A 13 -1.10 -1.16 -5.46
C THR A 13 -0.85 -0.42 -6.79
N GLU A 14 -0.89 -1.13 -7.90
CA GLU A 14 -0.80 -0.54 -9.24
C GLU A 14 -1.96 0.42 -9.51
N HIS A 15 -3.20 0.02 -9.15
CA HIS A 15 -4.38 0.87 -9.33
C HIS A 15 -4.25 2.17 -8.53
N TYR A 16 -3.84 2.09 -7.23
CA TYR A 16 -3.55 3.29 -6.44
C TYR A 16 -2.43 4.14 -7.04
N ALA A 17 -1.36 3.52 -7.54
CA ALA A 17 -0.26 4.25 -8.14
C ALA A 17 -0.70 5.05 -9.37
N LYS A 18 -1.53 4.44 -10.23
CA LYS A 18 -2.11 5.11 -11.42
C LYS A 18 -3.04 6.26 -11.03
N LEU A 19 -3.94 6.05 -10.06
CA LEU A 19 -4.80 7.10 -9.54
C LEU A 19 -3.97 8.26 -8.97
N LEU A 20 -2.99 7.95 -8.13
CA LEU A 20 -2.13 8.97 -7.52
C LEU A 20 -1.32 9.74 -8.56
N GLY A 21 -0.72 9.04 -9.53
CA GLY A 21 0.03 9.69 -10.62
C GLY A 21 -0.82 10.62 -11.46
N HIS A 22 -2.07 10.23 -11.75
CA HIS A 22 -3.03 11.09 -12.43
C HIS A 22 -3.34 12.37 -11.61
N GLU A 23 -3.68 12.22 -10.33
CA GLU A 23 -4.00 13.35 -9.44
C GLU A 23 -2.84 14.31 -9.25
N LEU A 24 -1.62 13.80 -9.18
CA LEU A 24 -0.40 14.61 -8.98
C LEU A 24 0.23 15.07 -10.29
N SER A 25 -0.26 14.63 -11.43
CA SER A 25 0.31 14.87 -12.77
C SER A 25 1.79 14.45 -12.86
N VAL A 26 2.15 13.30 -12.27
CA VAL A 26 3.50 12.74 -12.30
C VAL A 26 3.52 11.36 -12.97
N SER A 27 4.67 11.00 -13.54
CA SER A 27 4.86 9.69 -14.18
C SER A 27 4.77 8.55 -13.17
N VAL A 28 4.24 7.41 -13.61
CA VAL A 28 4.06 6.20 -12.81
C VAL A 28 4.84 5.04 -13.41
N TYR A 29 5.60 4.35 -12.59
CA TYR A 29 6.42 3.21 -13.03
C TYR A 29 6.31 2.04 -12.03
N SER A 30 6.26 0.83 -12.55
CA SER A 30 6.57 -0.33 -11.74
C SER A 30 8.05 -0.28 -11.28
N THR A 31 8.40 -1.01 -10.24
CA THR A 31 9.80 -1.08 -9.76
C THR A 31 10.75 -1.54 -10.87
N GLU A 32 10.30 -2.44 -11.75
CA GLU A 32 11.06 -2.94 -12.89
C GLU A 32 11.28 -1.86 -13.94
N GLU A 33 10.21 -1.17 -14.38
CA GLU A 33 10.30 -0.07 -15.35
C GLU A 33 11.13 1.09 -14.82
N ALA A 34 10.93 1.47 -13.55
CA ALA A 34 11.69 2.53 -12.88
C ALA A 34 13.19 2.22 -12.87
N GLY A 35 13.55 0.92 -12.78
CA GLY A 35 14.92 0.44 -12.84
C GLY A 35 15.67 0.90 -14.09
N ASN A 36 14.97 0.98 -15.21
CA ASN A 36 15.51 1.31 -16.54
C ASN A 36 15.27 2.79 -16.93
N LYS A 37 14.26 3.44 -16.35
CA LYS A 37 13.80 4.78 -16.78
C LYS A 37 14.23 5.90 -15.85
N LEU A 38 14.46 5.62 -14.55
CA LEU A 38 14.74 6.64 -13.57
C LEU A 38 16.20 6.59 -13.09
N PRO A 39 16.91 7.72 -13.06
CA PRO A 39 18.23 7.82 -12.46
C PRO A 39 18.22 7.46 -10.97
N THR A 40 19.38 7.01 -10.47
CA THR A 40 19.57 6.84 -9.03
C THR A 40 19.46 8.20 -8.33
N GLY A 41 18.77 8.23 -7.18
CA GLY A 41 18.56 9.47 -6.42
C GLY A 41 17.28 10.23 -6.80
N THR A 42 16.55 9.83 -7.85
CA THR A 42 15.27 10.45 -8.22
C THR A 42 14.32 10.51 -7.01
N GLU A 43 13.67 11.65 -6.82
CA GLU A 43 12.67 11.86 -5.76
C GLU A 43 11.35 11.20 -6.12
N ILE A 44 10.93 10.20 -5.33
CA ILE A 44 9.73 9.42 -5.61
C ILE A 44 8.76 9.34 -4.42
N ILE A 45 7.48 9.09 -4.73
CA ILE A 45 6.52 8.48 -3.81
C ILE A 45 6.54 6.98 -4.10
N TYR A 46 6.78 6.18 -3.07
CA TYR A 46 6.83 4.73 -3.20
C TYR A 46 5.55 4.07 -2.72
N LEU A 47 4.95 3.20 -3.54
CA LEU A 47 3.82 2.36 -3.17
C LEU A 47 4.21 0.89 -3.14
N GLY A 48 3.93 0.19 -2.06
CA GLY A 48 4.18 -1.25 -1.95
C GLY A 48 3.07 -1.98 -1.22
N TRP A 49 2.80 -3.23 -1.62
CA TRP A 49 1.85 -4.05 -0.90
C TRP A 49 2.47 -4.63 0.39
N ILE A 50 1.62 -4.85 1.40
CA ILE A 50 2.04 -5.35 2.71
C ILE A 50 1.92 -6.87 2.74
N MET A 51 2.97 -7.52 3.24
CA MET A 51 2.95 -8.93 3.59
C MET A 51 3.63 -9.13 4.93
N ALA A 52 2.92 -9.70 5.90
CA ALA A 52 3.41 -9.89 7.27
C ALA A 52 4.01 -8.61 7.88
N GLY A 53 3.39 -7.46 7.64
CA GLY A 53 3.83 -6.13 8.07
C GLY A 53 5.01 -5.54 7.28
N LYS A 54 5.58 -6.27 6.31
CA LYS A 54 6.66 -5.77 5.45
C LYS A 54 6.12 -5.23 4.14
N ILE A 55 6.59 -4.04 3.75
CA ILE A 55 6.27 -3.42 2.47
C ILE A 55 7.20 -4.02 1.40
N ARG A 56 6.61 -4.71 0.44
CA ARG A 56 7.37 -5.39 -0.63
C ARG A 56 8.00 -4.35 -1.55
N GLY A 57 9.27 -4.62 -1.91
CA GLY A 57 10.07 -3.74 -2.78
C GLY A 57 10.68 -2.51 -2.10
N TYR A 58 10.17 -2.06 -0.93
CA TYR A 58 10.66 -0.85 -0.24
C TYR A 58 12.17 -0.89 0.03
N GLY A 59 12.69 -2.03 0.50
CA GLY A 59 14.11 -2.18 0.83
C GLY A 59 15.05 -1.97 -0.35
N LEU A 60 14.63 -2.31 -1.58
CA LEU A 60 15.38 -2.07 -2.81
C LEU A 60 15.18 -0.62 -3.29
N ALA A 61 13.95 -0.12 -3.27
CA ALA A 61 13.62 1.23 -3.70
C ALA A 61 14.41 2.28 -2.90
N ARG A 62 14.50 2.17 -1.58
CA ARG A 62 15.23 3.12 -0.72
C ARG A 62 16.74 3.15 -0.94
N LYS A 63 17.32 2.10 -1.56
CA LYS A 63 18.74 2.07 -1.92
C LYS A 63 19.02 2.83 -3.20
N LYS A 64 18.04 2.91 -4.09
CA LYS A 64 18.19 3.50 -5.41
C LYS A 64 17.62 4.91 -5.51
N TYR A 65 16.52 5.20 -4.78
CA TYR A 65 15.77 6.44 -4.91
C TYR A 65 15.71 7.22 -3.60
N LYS A 66 15.48 8.53 -3.72
CA LYS A 66 15.12 9.38 -2.59
C LYS A 66 13.62 9.29 -2.36
N ILE A 67 13.22 8.50 -1.37
CA ILE A 67 11.81 8.30 -1.05
C ILE A 67 11.30 9.48 -0.24
N CYS A 68 10.32 10.20 -0.77
CA CYS A 68 9.69 11.36 -0.14
C CYS A 68 8.48 10.98 0.71
N ALA A 69 7.73 9.95 0.28
CA ALA A 69 6.62 9.38 1.02
C ALA A 69 6.47 7.89 0.70
N VAL A 70 5.84 7.14 1.61
CA VAL A 70 5.53 5.72 1.44
C VAL A 70 4.04 5.49 1.58
N CYS A 71 3.44 4.81 0.61
CA CYS A 71 2.08 4.31 0.69
C CYS A 71 2.12 2.78 0.79
N ALA A 72 1.62 2.25 1.89
CA ALA A 72 1.60 0.82 2.19
C ALA A 72 0.19 0.27 1.96
N VAL A 73 0.02 -0.60 0.98
CA VAL A 73 -1.28 -1.15 0.58
C VAL A 73 -1.49 -2.52 1.22
N GLY A 74 -2.52 -2.66 2.03
CA GLY A 74 -2.82 -3.87 2.78
C GLY A 74 -4.31 -4.12 2.94
N MET A 75 -4.66 -5.10 3.80
CA MET A 75 -6.05 -5.46 4.08
C MET A 75 -6.69 -4.56 5.15
N GLY A 76 -5.88 -3.89 5.99
CA GLY A 76 -6.38 -2.99 7.03
C GLY A 76 -7.01 -1.73 6.44
N GLN A 77 -7.90 -1.11 7.20
CA GLN A 77 -8.53 0.16 6.82
C GLN A 77 -7.49 1.25 6.58
N THR A 78 -7.81 2.14 5.64
CA THR A 78 -6.95 3.28 5.31
C THR A 78 -6.70 4.16 6.55
N GLY A 79 -5.44 4.52 6.77
CA GLY A 79 -5.02 5.37 7.89
C GLY A 79 -4.70 4.60 9.18
N THR A 80 -4.97 3.29 9.24
CA THR A 80 -4.64 2.45 10.40
C THR A 80 -3.23 1.87 10.34
N GLN A 81 -2.68 1.40 11.46
CA GLN A 81 -1.41 0.64 11.55
C GLN A 81 -0.15 1.39 11.05
N GLN A 82 -0.21 2.70 10.85
CA GLN A 82 0.92 3.48 10.30
C GLN A 82 2.20 3.34 11.15
N LYS A 83 2.07 3.39 12.48
CA LYS A 83 3.19 3.26 13.41
C LYS A 83 3.85 1.87 13.30
N GLU A 84 3.05 0.82 13.34
CA GLU A 84 3.52 -0.56 13.22
C GLU A 84 4.26 -0.79 11.88
N ILE A 85 3.67 -0.33 10.78
CA ILE A 85 4.26 -0.45 9.44
C ILE A 85 5.57 0.32 9.36
N ARG A 86 5.65 1.53 9.92
CA ARG A 86 6.89 2.32 9.99
C ARG A 86 7.99 1.57 10.72
N GLU A 87 7.71 1.09 11.92
CA GLU A 87 8.66 0.38 12.77
C GLU A 87 9.17 -0.91 12.09
N LYS A 88 8.26 -1.76 11.60
CA LYS A 88 8.60 -3.01 10.93
C LYS A 88 9.45 -2.82 9.67
N ASN A 89 9.35 -1.68 8.99
CA ASN A 89 10.09 -1.39 7.77
C ASN A 89 11.26 -0.42 7.98
N SER A 90 11.52 0.01 9.21
CA SER A 90 12.57 0.97 9.57
C SER A 90 12.51 2.22 8.69
N ILE A 91 11.29 2.78 8.56
CA ILE A 91 11.07 4.00 7.78
C ILE A 91 11.39 5.20 8.67
N PRO A 92 12.33 6.08 8.27
CA PRO A 92 12.68 7.27 9.04
C PRO A 92 11.47 8.16 9.36
N GLU A 93 11.46 8.80 10.54
CA GLU A 93 10.36 9.67 10.98
C GLU A 93 10.01 10.79 10.01
N LYS A 94 11.03 11.35 9.35
CA LYS A 94 10.87 12.41 8.36
C LYS A 94 10.11 11.98 7.08
N ILE A 95 9.99 10.69 6.83
CA ILE A 95 9.27 10.16 5.65
C ILE A 95 7.84 9.81 6.09
N PRO A 96 6.80 10.49 5.60
CA PRO A 96 5.42 10.14 5.92
C PRO A 96 5.06 8.76 5.40
N VAL A 97 4.24 8.05 6.18
CA VAL A 97 3.69 6.75 5.84
C VAL A 97 2.18 6.87 5.77
N PHE A 98 1.62 6.41 4.68
CA PHE A 98 0.17 6.30 4.45
C PHE A 98 -0.18 4.83 4.26
N THR A 99 -1.14 4.33 5.02
CA THR A 99 -1.69 2.99 4.81
C THR A 99 -2.97 3.09 4.02
N LEU A 100 -3.12 2.24 3.04
CA LEU A 100 -4.23 2.23 2.08
C LEU A 100 -4.88 0.84 2.07
N GLN A 101 -6.19 0.81 2.15
CA GLN A 101 -6.92 -0.45 2.05
C GLN A 101 -6.96 -0.92 0.59
N GLY A 102 -6.43 -2.12 0.34
CA GLY A 102 -6.45 -2.75 -0.98
C GLY A 102 -7.60 -3.74 -1.13
N ASN A 103 -7.83 -4.16 -2.35
CA ASN A 103 -8.77 -5.25 -2.65
C ASN A 103 -8.23 -6.57 -2.13
N PHE A 104 -9.11 -7.43 -1.66
CA PHE A 104 -8.77 -8.78 -1.28
C PHE A 104 -9.33 -9.78 -2.30
N ASN A 105 -8.44 -10.47 -2.97
CA ASN A 105 -8.81 -11.52 -3.92
C ASN A 105 -7.76 -12.63 -3.89
N VAL A 106 -8.08 -13.72 -3.17
CA VAL A 106 -7.20 -14.89 -3.04
C VAL A 106 -6.99 -15.60 -4.38
N GLU A 107 -7.94 -15.51 -5.30
CA GLU A 107 -7.87 -16.18 -6.59
C GLU A 107 -6.77 -15.57 -7.49
N LYS A 108 -6.50 -14.28 -7.34
CA LYS A 108 -5.42 -13.58 -8.06
C LYS A 108 -4.03 -13.85 -7.48
N LEU A 109 -3.94 -14.50 -6.34
CA LEU A 109 -2.66 -14.90 -5.76
C LEU A 109 -2.18 -16.22 -6.39
N HIS A 110 -0.86 -16.37 -6.51
CA HIS A 110 -0.22 -17.55 -7.06
C HIS A 110 0.78 -18.18 -6.10
N GLY A 111 1.04 -19.47 -6.29
CA GLY A 111 2.07 -20.22 -5.57
C GLY A 111 1.91 -20.19 -4.05
N MET A 112 3.01 -20.03 -3.35
CA MET A 112 3.09 -20.05 -1.88
C MET A 112 2.23 -18.95 -1.24
N TYR A 113 2.08 -17.79 -1.86
CA TYR A 113 1.25 -16.70 -1.36
C TYR A 113 -0.25 -17.07 -1.32
N LYS A 114 -0.73 -17.76 -2.34
CA LYS A 114 -2.12 -18.27 -2.37
C LYS A 114 -2.36 -19.26 -1.24
N MET A 115 -1.41 -20.17 -1.00
CA MET A 115 -1.51 -21.16 0.06
C MET A 115 -1.50 -20.49 1.45
N MET A 116 -0.57 -19.58 1.71
CA MET A 116 -0.50 -18.85 2.99
C MET A 116 -1.76 -18.04 3.26
N MET A 117 -2.26 -17.32 2.25
CA MET A 117 -3.49 -16.52 2.40
C MET A 117 -4.71 -17.41 2.59
N SER A 118 -4.79 -18.56 1.92
CA SER A 118 -5.88 -19.50 2.13
C SER A 118 -5.91 -20.07 3.56
N ILE A 119 -4.75 -20.33 4.15
CA ILE A 119 -4.65 -20.77 5.56
C ILE A 119 -5.08 -19.61 6.49
N MET A 120 -4.58 -18.40 6.25
CA MET A 120 -4.93 -17.22 7.04
C MET A 120 -6.43 -16.93 7.00
N VAL A 121 -7.03 -16.97 5.81
CA VAL A 121 -8.49 -16.82 5.61
C VAL A 121 -9.26 -17.85 6.41
N LYS A 122 -8.89 -19.14 6.34
CA LYS A 122 -9.57 -20.20 7.08
C LYS A 122 -9.45 -20.05 8.59
N THR A 123 -8.31 -19.58 9.09
CA THR A 123 -8.07 -19.43 10.54
C THR A 123 -8.65 -18.12 11.09
N ALA A 124 -8.30 -16.99 10.48
CA ALA A 124 -8.79 -15.67 10.89
C ALA A 124 -10.30 -15.49 10.61
N GLY A 125 -10.78 -15.95 9.45
CA GLY A 125 -12.20 -15.92 9.12
C GLY A 125 -13.04 -16.66 10.15
N LYS A 126 -12.68 -17.92 10.48
CA LYS A 126 -13.37 -18.70 11.51
C LYS A 126 -13.30 -18.07 12.90
N ALA A 127 -12.19 -17.44 13.25
CA ALA A 127 -12.05 -16.75 14.53
C ALA A 127 -12.97 -15.51 14.59
N LEU A 128 -13.02 -14.74 13.52
CA LEU A 128 -13.90 -13.57 13.40
C LEU A 128 -15.38 -13.96 13.35
N GLU A 129 -15.74 -15.02 12.62
CA GLU A 129 -17.13 -15.54 12.58
C GLU A 129 -17.65 -15.91 13.97
N LYS A 130 -16.80 -16.49 14.83
CA LYS A 130 -17.16 -16.92 16.19
C LYS A 130 -17.21 -15.79 17.21
N LYS A 131 -16.63 -14.63 16.90
CA LYS A 131 -16.57 -13.49 17.80
C LYS A 131 -17.90 -12.73 17.79
N ALA A 132 -18.59 -12.68 18.94
CA ALA A 132 -19.89 -12.01 19.05
C ALA A 132 -19.80 -10.48 18.98
N ASP A 133 -18.77 -9.90 19.60
CA ASP A 133 -18.56 -8.44 19.71
C ASP A 133 -17.44 -8.00 18.79
N ARG A 134 -17.70 -8.00 17.48
CA ARG A 134 -16.72 -7.51 16.49
C ARG A 134 -16.71 -5.99 16.43
N THR A 135 -15.51 -5.42 16.29
CA THR A 135 -15.36 -4.00 15.96
C THR A 135 -15.74 -3.75 14.49
N PRO A 136 -16.06 -2.51 14.09
CA PRO A 136 -16.32 -2.19 12.68
C PRO A 136 -15.19 -2.60 11.74
N GLU A 137 -13.93 -2.53 12.18
CA GLU A 137 -12.76 -2.97 11.41
C GLU A 137 -12.73 -4.49 11.25
N GLU A 138 -13.13 -5.23 12.29
CA GLU A 138 -13.21 -6.69 12.26
C GLU A 138 -14.37 -7.16 11.39
N GLU A 139 -15.48 -6.43 11.36
CA GLU A 139 -16.61 -6.70 10.46
C GLU A 139 -16.24 -6.46 9.00
N ASP A 140 -15.59 -5.34 8.68
CA ASP A 140 -15.07 -5.05 7.33
C ASP A 140 -14.04 -6.11 6.89
N MET A 141 -13.17 -6.55 7.80
CA MET A 141 -12.21 -7.62 7.53
C MET A 141 -12.92 -8.94 7.22
N LEU A 142 -13.94 -9.31 7.99
CA LEU A 142 -14.73 -10.53 7.77
C LEU A 142 -15.47 -10.45 6.43
N ASP A 143 -16.14 -9.35 6.14
CA ASP A 143 -16.82 -9.12 4.86
C ASP A 143 -15.85 -9.26 3.69
N MET A 144 -14.68 -8.65 3.80
CA MET A 144 -13.64 -8.74 2.78
C MET A 144 -13.13 -10.19 2.59
N ILE A 145 -13.01 -10.96 3.67
CA ILE A 145 -12.60 -12.37 3.63
C ILE A 145 -13.65 -13.23 2.95
N LEU A 146 -14.93 -13.02 3.25
CA LEU A 146 -16.04 -13.85 2.77
C LEU A 146 -16.47 -13.51 1.34
N HIS A 147 -16.54 -12.25 1.03
CA HIS A 147 -17.14 -11.75 -0.21
C HIS A 147 -16.13 -11.08 -1.15
N GLY A 148 -14.91 -10.79 -0.66
CA GLY A 148 -13.95 -9.98 -1.39
C GLY A 148 -14.42 -8.52 -1.50
N GLY A 149 -14.24 -7.94 -2.65
CA GLY A 149 -14.77 -6.61 -2.97
C GLY A 149 -13.72 -5.58 -3.32
N GLU A 150 -14.17 -4.53 -3.99
CA GLU A 150 -13.30 -3.44 -4.41
C GLU A 150 -13.23 -2.37 -3.31
N ARG A 151 -12.03 -2.18 -2.77
CA ARG A 151 -11.71 -1.20 -1.72
C ARG A 151 -10.78 -0.08 -2.22
N VAL A 152 -10.24 -0.21 -3.43
CA VAL A 152 -9.39 0.81 -4.05
C VAL A 152 -10.27 1.99 -4.48
N ARG A 153 -10.09 3.13 -3.80
CA ARG A 153 -10.88 4.34 -4.03
C ARG A 153 -10.00 5.57 -3.93
N ILE A 154 -10.28 6.58 -4.74
CA ILE A 154 -9.56 7.86 -4.73
C ILE A 154 -9.58 8.55 -3.35
N GLN A 155 -10.67 8.39 -2.58
CA GLN A 155 -10.82 8.94 -1.24
C GLN A 155 -9.73 8.44 -0.28
N ASN A 156 -9.27 7.21 -0.45
CA ASN A 156 -8.18 6.66 0.35
C ASN A 156 -6.86 7.39 0.15
N LEU A 157 -6.68 8.08 -0.97
CA LEU A 157 -5.47 8.85 -1.31
C LEU A 157 -5.47 10.28 -0.76
N GLN A 158 -6.56 10.75 -0.13
CA GLN A 158 -6.66 12.14 0.35
C GLN A 158 -5.51 12.55 1.28
N GLY A 159 -5.06 11.66 2.13
CA GLY A 159 -3.94 11.92 3.04
C GLY A 159 -2.63 12.23 2.30
N VAL A 160 -2.27 11.40 1.32
CA VAL A 160 -1.03 11.59 0.54
C VAL A 160 -1.15 12.75 -0.43
N ILE A 161 -2.31 12.96 -1.06
CA ILE A 161 -2.57 14.10 -1.96
C ILE A 161 -2.44 15.41 -1.17
N SER A 162 -3.11 15.54 -0.03
CA SER A 162 -3.05 16.72 0.84
C SER A 162 -1.63 17.00 1.34
N TRP A 163 -0.87 15.96 1.67
CA TRP A 163 0.53 16.10 2.03
C TRP A 163 1.38 16.61 0.85
N TYR A 164 1.19 16.04 -0.33
CA TYR A 164 1.91 16.47 -1.55
C TYR A 164 1.67 17.94 -1.86
N ILE A 165 0.42 18.40 -1.86
CA ILE A 165 0.05 19.79 -2.13
C ILE A 165 0.72 20.75 -1.12
N ARG A 166 0.78 20.37 0.17
CA ARG A 166 1.51 21.18 1.17
C ARG A 166 2.99 21.27 0.89
N CYS A 167 3.62 20.16 0.47
CA CYS A 167 5.04 20.14 0.14
C CYS A 167 5.36 21.01 -1.08
N GLU A 168 4.53 20.98 -2.11
CA GLU A 168 4.73 21.82 -3.31
C GLU A 168 4.56 23.32 -2.99
N LYS A 169 3.59 23.70 -2.16
CA LYS A 169 3.42 25.10 -1.70
C LYS A 169 4.60 25.62 -0.89
N LEU A 170 5.36 24.76 -0.23
CA LEU A 170 6.55 25.15 0.55
C LEU A 170 7.83 25.21 -0.30
N ARG A 171 7.79 24.74 -1.54
CA ARG A 171 8.91 24.80 -2.48
C ARG A 171 8.95 26.07 -3.34
N ILE A 172 7.88 26.88 -3.29
CA ILE A 172 7.76 28.20 -3.93
C ILE A 172 8.22 29.29 -2.97
#